data_fbdc8f3236e7308d347480c745a91e82
#
_entry.id   fbdc8f3236e7308d347480c745a91e82
#
_cell.length_a   1.000
_cell.length_b   1.000
_cell.length_c   1.000
_cell.angle_alpha   90.00
_cell.angle_beta   90.00
_cell.angle_gamma   90.00
#
_symmetry.space_group_name_H-M   'P 1'
#
loop_
_entity.id
_entity.type
_entity.pdbx_description
1 polymer ?
#
loop_
_entity_poly.entity_id
_entity_poly.type
_entity_poly.pdbx_seq_one_letter_code
_entity_poly.pdbx_strand_id
1 'polypeptide(L)'
;MPPVALVVGAGDATGGAIARRFAREGYTACVTRREAEKLATLVAQIEAAGGRAVPFGSDARKEEAVVALVEQIESTIGPIEVLVFNIGANVPCSILEETARKYFKIWEMACFGGFLNGREVARRMVTRADSQRRQTIIFTGATASVRGASGFAAFAGAKHALRALAQSMARELGPRGIHVAHSIIDGAIDTAFIRDNFPERYALKDQDGILNPDHIADAYWMLHQQPRDAWTHELDLRPYMEKF
;
A
#
# COMPACT_ATOMS: atom_id res chain seq x y z
N MET A 1 0.71 5.87 -23.89
CA MET A 1 0.74 4.64 -23.08
C MET A 1 -0.32 4.76 -22.00
N PRO A 2 -0.98 3.67 -21.61
CA PRO A 2 -1.97 3.69 -20.53
C PRO A 2 -1.31 4.09 -19.21
N PRO A 3 -2.06 4.71 -18.30
CA PRO A 3 -1.53 5.04 -16.97
C PRO A 3 -1.24 3.77 -16.16
N VAL A 4 -0.28 3.85 -15.26
CA VAL A 4 0.14 2.73 -14.42
C VAL A 4 -0.23 2.98 -12.96
N ALA A 5 -0.81 1.96 -12.32
CA ALA A 5 -0.91 1.84 -10.86
C ALA A 5 0.10 0.80 -10.37
N LEU A 6 1.16 1.25 -9.70
CA LEU A 6 2.14 0.37 -9.06
C LEU A 6 1.70 0.02 -7.65
N VAL A 7 1.41 -1.27 -7.42
CA VAL A 7 1.02 -1.80 -6.11
C VAL A 7 2.16 -2.64 -5.53
N VAL A 8 2.85 -2.07 -4.56
CA VAL A 8 3.97 -2.73 -3.87
C VAL A 8 3.44 -3.50 -2.67
N GLY A 9 3.58 -4.83 -2.72
CA GLY A 9 2.97 -5.74 -1.75
C GLY A 9 1.55 -6.16 -2.16
N ALA A 10 1.37 -6.53 -3.42
CA ALA A 10 0.13 -7.06 -3.96
C ALA A 10 -0.07 -8.51 -3.53
N GLY A 11 -0.75 -8.70 -2.39
CA GLY A 11 -1.19 -10.00 -1.89
C GLY A 11 -2.61 -10.34 -2.29
N ASP A 12 -3.13 -11.42 -1.73
CA ASP A 12 -4.47 -11.93 -2.06
C ASP A 12 -5.62 -11.09 -1.45
N ALA A 13 -5.30 -10.23 -0.48
CA ALA A 13 -6.23 -9.34 0.20
C ALA A 13 -6.15 -7.90 -0.32
N THR A 14 -5.85 -6.94 0.55
CA THR A 14 -5.88 -5.50 0.26
C THR A 14 -5.12 -5.10 -1.00
N GLY A 15 -3.85 -5.54 -1.14
CA GLY A 15 -3.05 -5.19 -2.31
C GLY A 15 -3.61 -5.73 -3.62
N GLY A 16 -4.17 -6.95 -3.60
CA GLY A 16 -4.85 -7.54 -4.77
C GLY A 16 -6.15 -6.83 -5.10
N ALA A 17 -6.95 -6.48 -4.08
CA ALA A 17 -8.19 -5.72 -4.27
C ALA A 17 -7.90 -4.34 -4.89
N ILE A 18 -6.88 -3.63 -4.41
CA ILE A 18 -6.44 -2.36 -4.97
C ILE A 18 -6.02 -2.54 -6.44
N ALA A 19 -5.22 -3.55 -6.76
CA ALA A 19 -4.81 -3.82 -8.13
C ALA A 19 -6.00 -4.08 -9.06
N ARG A 20 -6.96 -4.91 -8.63
CA ARG A 20 -8.22 -5.16 -9.38
C ARG A 20 -9.02 -3.87 -9.56
N ARG A 21 -9.13 -3.05 -8.52
CA ARG A 21 -9.89 -1.79 -8.58
C ARG A 21 -9.31 -0.84 -9.61
N PHE A 22 -8.02 -0.56 -9.58
CA PHE A 22 -7.38 0.32 -10.55
C PHE A 22 -7.39 -0.26 -11.97
N ALA A 23 -7.25 -1.59 -12.14
CA ALA A 23 -7.34 -2.22 -13.45
C ALA A 23 -8.73 -2.05 -14.09
N ARG A 24 -9.82 -2.13 -13.30
CA ARG A 24 -11.20 -1.86 -13.76
C ARG A 24 -11.38 -0.43 -14.27
N GLU A 25 -10.58 0.50 -13.76
CA GLU A 25 -10.62 1.91 -14.15
C GLU A 25 -9.67 2.24 -15.33
N GLY A 26 -9.14 1.20 -16.00
CA GLY A 26 -8.31 1.35 -17.19
C GLY A 26 -6.81 1.56 -16.93
N TYR A 27 -6.34 1.44 -15.70
CA TYR A 27 -4.92 1.43 -15.37
C TYR A 27 -4.29 0.09 -15.70
N THR A 28 -3.02 0.10 -16.13
CA THR A 28 -2.21 -1.13 -16.06
C THR A 28 -1.77 -1.32 -14.61
N ALA A 29 -2.24 -2.38 -13.96
CA ALA A 29 -1.84 -2.73 -12.60
C ALA A 29 -0.47 -3.41 -12.61
N CYS A 30 0.60 -2.68 -12.30
CA CYS A 30 1.92 -3.26 -12.03
C CYS A 30 1.95 -3.74 -10.58
N VAL A 31 2.03 -5.06 -10.39
CA VAL A 31 1.90 -5.69 -9.07
C VAL A 31 3.21 -6.33 -8.66
N THR A 32 3.64 -6.12 -7.39
CA THR A 32 4.93 -6.64 -6.93
C THR A 32 4.83 -7.53 -5.70
N ARG A 33 5.64 -8.59 -5.71
CA ARG A 33 6.04 -9.43 -4.59
C ARG A 33 7.52 -9.79 -4.73
N ARG A 34 8.15 -10.37 -3.72
CA ARG A 34 9.53 -10.87 -3.86
C ARG A 34 9.64 -11.97 -4.91
N GLU A 35 8.62 -12.80 -5.02
CA GLU A 35 8.47 -13.91 -5.96
C GLU A 35 7.31 -13.58 -6.89
N ALA A 36 7.61 -13.30 -8.16
CA ALA A 36 6.60 -12.92 -9.17
C ALA A 36 5.56 -14.01 -9.42
N GLU A 37 5.95 -15.28 -9.31
CA GLU A 37 5.11 -16.45 -9.54
C GLU A 37 3.88 -16.47 -8.62
N LYS A 38 4.03 -15.93 -7.42
CA LYS A 38 2.94 -15.81 -6.43
C LYS A 38 1.86 -14.78 -6.82
N LEU A 39 2.05 -14.07 -7.93
CA LEU A 39 1.10 -13.11 -8.48
C LEU A 39 0.25 -13.68 -9.61
N ALA A 40 0.54 -14.90 -10.08
CA ALA A 40 -0.12 -15.50 -11.24
C ALA A 40 -1.64 -15.54 -11.12
N THR A 41 -2.17 -15.94 -9.96
CA THR A 41 -3.62 -15.98 -9.72
C THR A 41 -4.25 -14.59 -9.79
N LEU A 42 -3.62 -13.58 -9.19
CA LEU A 42 -4.10 -12.20 -9.22
C LEU A 42 -4.11 -11.65 -10.65
N VAL A 43 -3.04 -11.89 -11.40
CA VAL A 43 -2.94 -11.48 -12.82
C VAL A 43 -4.06 -12.11 -13.63
N ALA A 44 -4.25 -13.44 -13.53
CA ALA A 44 -5.32 -14.15 -14.23
C ALA A 44 -6.72 -13.62 -13.87
N GLN A 45 -6.98 -13.27 -12.60
CA GLN A 45 -8.25 -12.67 -12.18
C GLN A 45 -8.48 -11.30 -12.82
N ILE A 46 -7.46 -10.45 -12.89
CA ILE A 46 -7.56 -9.12 -13.51
C ILE A 46 -7.80 -9.24 -15.02
N GLU A 47 -7.08 -10.13 -15.69
CA GLU A 47 -7.22 -10.35 -17.14
C GLU A 47 -8.58 -10.95 -17.50
N ALA A 48 -9.05 -11.93 -16.72
CA ALA A 48 -10.39 -12.50 -16.89
C ALA A 48 -11.52 -11.46 -16.72
N ALA A 49 -11.28 -10.41 -15.95
CA ALA A 49 -12.19 -9.28 -15.79
C ALA A 49 -12.01 -8.18 -16.88
N GLY A 50 -11.18 -8.42 -17.91
CA GLY A 50 -10.90 -7.47 -19.00
C GLY A 50 -9.90 -6.37 -18.65
N GLY A 51 -9.26 -6.42 -17.48
CA GLY A 51 -8.21 -5.50 -17.07
C GLY A 51 -6.82 -5.94 -17.58
N ARG A 52 -5.80 -5.15 -17.21
CA ARG A 52 -4.40 -5.46 -17.52
C ARG A 52 -3.56 -5.45 -16.24
N ALA A 53 -2.80 -6.52 -16.03
CA ALA A 53 -1.84 -6.60 -14.93
C ALA A 53 -0.47 -7.09 -15.42
N VAL A 54 0.60 -6.60 -14.78
CA VAL A 54 1.98 -7.04 -15.07
C VAL A 54 2.65 -7.37 -13.74
N PRO A 55 3.07 -8.64 -13.52
CA PRO A 55 3.72 -9.05 -12.28
C PRO A 55 5.22 -8.76 -12.30
N PHE A 56 5.76 -8.35 -11.15
CA PHE A 56 7.19 -8.14 -10.96
C PHE A 56 7.70 -8.80 -9.68
N GLY A 57 8.84 -9.49 -9.78
CA GLY A 57 9.63 -9.93 -8.62
C GLY A 57 10.54 -8.80 -8.17
N SER A 58 10.27 -8.22 -6.98
CA SER A 58 11.09 -7.13 -6.46
C SER A 58 11.13 -7.15 -4.93
N ASP A 59 12.31 -6.97 -4.35
CA ASP A 59 12.46 -6.74 -2.92
C ASP A 59 12.44 -5.24 -2.63
N ALA A 60 11.33 -4.76 -2.10
CA ALA A 60 11.09 -3.35 -1.80
C ALA A 60 12.10 -2.71 -0.82
N ARG A 61 12.94 -3.52 -0.16
CA ARG A 61 13.98 -3.08 0.78
C ARG A 61 15.32 -2.82 0.11
N LYS A 62 15.50 -3.23 -1.15
CA LYS A 62 16.74 -3.10 -1.90
C LYS A 62 16.63 -1.95 -2.89
N GLU A 63 17.45 -0.93 -2.69
CA GLU A 63 17.40 0.29 -3.49
C GLU A 63 17.58 0.00 -4.98
N GLU A 64 18.55 -0.84 -5.34
CA GLU A 64 18.84 -1.18 -6.73
C GLU A 64 17.65 -1.89 -7.40
N ALA A 65 16.95 -2.77 -6.64
CA ALA A 65 15.76 -3.47 -7.15
C ALA A 65 14.60 -2.51 -7.37
N VAL A 66 14.41 -1.52 -6.48
CA VAL A 66 13.37 -0.51 -6.61
C VAL A 66 13.65 0.42 -7.79
N VAL A 67 14.90 0.89 -7.94
CA VAL A 67 15.30 1.73 -9.07
C VAL A 67 15.07 1.01 -10.40
N ALA A 68 15.56 -0.22 -10.53
CA ALA A 68 15.39 -1.02 -11.74
C ALA A 68 13.90 -1.29 -12.06
N LEU A 69 13.07 -1.59 -11.04
CA LEU A 69 11.64 -1.80 -11.20
C LEU A 69 10.94 -0.55 -11.77
N VAL A 70 11.18 0.61 -11.14
CA VAL A 70 10.54 1.86 -11.57
C VAL A 70 10.99 2.24 -12.99
N GLU A 71 12.28 2.12 -13.28
CA GLU A 71 12.82 2.39 -14.63
C GLU A 71 12.21 1.46 -15.68
N GLN A 72 12.12 0.16 -15.40
CA GLN A 72 11.52 -0.80 -16.30
C GLN A 72 10.05 -0.47 -16.59
N ILE A 73 9.25 -0.18 -15.54
CA ILE A 73 7.83 0.17 -15.70
C ILE A 73 7.68 1.43 -16.56
N GLU A 74 8.39 2.50 -16.21
CA GLU A 74 8.30 3.79 -16.91
C GLU A 74 8.72 3.69 -18.39
N SER A 75 9.73 2.88 -18.70
CA SER A 75 10.25 2.75 -20.07
C SER A 75 9.46 1.78 -20.94
N THR A 76 8.87 0.72 -20.37
CA THR A 76 8.27 -0.36 -21.17
C THR A 76 6.75 -0.46 -21.09
N ILE A 77 6.13 0.06 -20.02
CA ILE A 77 4.68 -0.06 -19.79
C ILE A 77 3.99 1.29 -19.89
N GLY A 78 4.44 2.26 -19.11
CA GLY A 78 3.87 3.60 -19.09
C GLY A 78 4.17 4.39 -17.83
N PRO A 79 3.71 5.64 -17.78
CA PRO A 79 3.95 6.51 -16.63
C PRO A 79 3.24 6.01 -15.39
N ILE A 80 3.98 5.90 -14.28
CA ILE A 80 3.40 5.59 -12.97
C ILE A 80 2.65 6.82 -12.49
N GLU A 81 1.32 6.75 -12.47
CA GLU A 81 0.44 7.80 -11.94
C GLU A 81 0.01 7.52 -10.50
N VAL A 82 0.01 6.25 -10.11
CA VAL A 82 -0.34 5.82 -8.77
C VAL A 82 0.72 4.90 -8.21
N LEU A 83 1.21 5.20 -7.01
CA LEU A 83 1.94 4.26 -6.17
C LEU A 83 1.10 3.93 -4.95
N VAL A 84 0.90 2.65 -4.68
CA VAL A 84 0.40 2.15 -3.40
C VAL A 84 1.47 1.30 -2.74
N PHE A 85 1.99 1.76 -1.60
CA PHE A 85 2.89 0.98 -0.76
C PHE A 85 2.09 0.26 0.32
N ASN A 86 1.92 -1.06 0.16
CA ASN A 86 1.05 -1.90 0.99
C ASN A 86 1.80 -3.01 1.74
N ILE A 87 3.06 -2.79 2.08
CA ILE A 87 3.82 -3.76 2.86
C ILE A 87 3.63 -3.53 4.36
N GLY A 88 3.33 -4.62 5.06
CA GLY A 88 3.29 -4.71 6.51
C GLY A 88 4.13 -5.86 7.02
N ALA A 89 4.43 -5.84 8.31
CA ALA A 89 5.14 -6.90 9.01
C ALA A 89 4.55 -7.02 10.44
N ASN A 90 3.28 -7.37 10.51
CA ASN A 90 2.54 -7.51 11.77
C ASN A 90 2.92 -8.83 12.45
N VAL A 91 4.06 -8.86 13.15
CA VAL A 91 4.57 -10.02 13.87
C VAL A 91 4.63 -9.69 15.35
N PRO A 92 3.78 -10.30 16.20
CA PRO A 92 3.81 -10.04 17.62
C PRO A 92 5.07 -10.62 18.28
N CYS A 93 5.63 -9.87 19.23
CA CYS A 93 6.74 -10.28 20.07
C CYS A 93 6.76 -9.47 21.36
N SER A 94 7.03 -10.14 22.51
CA SER A 94 7.26 -9.43 23.76
C SER A 94 8.48 -8.50 23.64
N ILE A 95 8.42 -7.31 24.21
CA ILE A 95 9.57 -6.38 24.21
C ILE A 95 10.80 -6.97 24.86
N LEU A 96 10.63 -7.89 25.80
CA LEU A 96 11.73 -8.56 26.49
C LEU A 96 12.40 -9.65 25.65
N GLU A 97 11.69 -10.15 24.62
CA GLU A 97 12.17 -11.22 23.72
C GLU A 97 12.53 -10.69 22.32
N GLU A 98 12.17 -9.42 22.05
CA GLU A 98 12.39 -8.84 20.72
C GLU A 98 13.90 -8.65 20.48
N THR A 99 14.37 -9.17 19.34
CA THR A 99 15.78 -9.03 18.96
C THR A 99 16.00 -7.78 18.10
N ALA A 100 17.17 -7.14 18.24
CA ALA A 100 17.56 -6.01 17.40
C ALA A 100 17.43 -6.33 15.90
N ARG A 101 17.82 -7.55 15.50
CA ARG A 101 17.72 -8.01 14.11
C ARG A 101 16.24 -8.07 13.62
N LYS A 102 15.32 -8.61 14.44
CA LYS A 102 13.91 -8.72 14.08
C LYS A 102 13.25 -7.35 14.07
N TYR A 103 13.52 -6.52 15.08
CA TYR A 103 13.04 -5.14 15.15
C TYR A 103 13.43 -4.33 13.91
N PHE A 104 14.74 -4.36 13.56
CA PHE A 104 15.25 -3.66 12.38
C PHE A 104 14.63 -4.19 11.08
N LYS A 105 14.48 -5.52 10.95
CA LYS A 105 13.88 -6.13 9.76
C LYS A 105 12.43 -5.71 9.55
N ILE A 106 11.66 -5.56 10.63
CA ILE A 106 10.26 -5.07 10.56
C ILE A 106 10.24 -3.61 10.10
N TRP A 107 11.13 -2.78 10.67
CA TRP A 107 11.27 -1.39 10.27
C TRP A 107 11.70 -1.25 8.81
N GLU A 108 12.69 -2.04 8.39
CA GLU A 108 13.17 -2.10 7.01
C GLU A 108 12.05 -2.43 6.01
N MET A 109 11.18 -3.39 6.36
CA MET A 109 10.06 -3.78 5.51
C MET A 109 8.96 -2.74 5.46
N ALA A 110 8.50 -2.26 6.61
CA ALA A 110 7.28 -1.47 6.72
C ALA A 110 7.49 0.04 6.63
N CYS A 111 8.73 0.55 6.80
CA CYS A 111 9.07 1.96 6.70
C CYS A 111 10.11 2.24 5.61
N PHE A 112 11.31 1.65 5.70
CA PHE A 112 12.40 1.94 4.77
C PHE A 112 12.05 1.55 3.33
N GLY A 113 11.39 0.41 3.12
CA GLY A 113 10.83 0.05 1.82
C GLY A 113 9.86 1.10 1.28
N GLY A 114 9.03 1.70 2.16
CA GLY A 114 8.15 2.80 1.79
C GLY A 114 8.90 4.04 1.32
N PHE A 115 9.99 4.38 2.02
CA PHE A 115 10.87 5.47 1.61
C PHE A 115 11.49 5.23 0.23
N LEU A 116 12.08 4.06 0.00
CA LEU A 116 12.73 3.75 -1.29
C LEU A 116 11.74 3.84 -2.46
N ASN A 117 10.59 3.18 -2.35
CA ASN A 117 9.57 3.18 -3.41
C ASN A 117 8.94 4.56 -3.60
N GLY A 118 8.58 5.23 -2.49
CA GLY A 118 8.00 6.57 -2.53
C GLY A 118 8.93 7.60 -3.17
N ARG A 119 10.21 7.61 -2.77
CA ARG A 119 11.22 8.50 -3.32
C ARG A 119 11.45 8.27 -4.82
N GLU A 120 11.64 7.02 -5.23
CA GLU A 120 11.96 6.73 -6.62
C GLU A 120 10.79 7.04 -7.57
N VAL A 121 9.57 6.70 -7.17
CA VAL A 121 8.37 7.08 -7.95
C VAL A 121 8.17 8.60 -7.96
N ALA A 122 8.37 9.28 -6.83
CA ALA A 122 8.27 10.73 -6.76
C ALA A 122 9.27 11.42 -7.70
N ARG A 123 10.51 10.91 -7.85
CA ARG A 123 11.50 11.42 -8.81
C ARG A 123 10.97 11.41 -10.25
N ARG A 124 10.24 10.36 -10.64
CA ARG A 124 9.60 10.29 -11.97
C ARG A 124 8.38 11.20 -12.07
N MET A 125 7.55 11.24 -11.03
CA MET A 125 6.35 12.08 -10.99
C MET A 125 6.67 13.58 -11.11
N VAL A 126 7.69 14.08 -10.41
CA VAL A 126 8.05 15.52 -10.46
C VAL A 126 8.51 15.99 -11.84
N THR A 127 9.03 15.11 -12.69
CA THR A 127 9.37 15.47 -14.08
C THR A 127 8.14 15.71 -14.95
N ARG A 128 6.94 15.36 -14.46
CA ARG A 128 5.65 15.50 -15.13
C ARG A 128 4.68 16.41 -14.34
N ALA A 129 5.20 17.24 -13.44
CA ALA A 129 4.39 18.06 -12.53
C ALA A 129 3.40 19.00 -13.26
N ASP A 130 3.74 19.46 -14.46
CA ASP A 130 2.90 20.33 -15.28
C ASP A 130 1.85 19.57 -16.11
N SER A 131 1.84 18.23 -16.02
CA SER A 131 0.86 17.43 -16.73
C SER A 131 -0.55 17.59 -16.13
N GLN A 132 -1.58 17.42 -16.97
CA GLN A 132 -2.98 17.34 -16.50
C GLN A 132 -3.27 15.99 -15.79
N ARG A 133 -2.27 15.13 -15.66
CA ARG A 133 -2.39 13.81 -15.05
C ARG A 133 -2.47 13.91 -13.54
N ARG A 134 -3.35 13.10 -12.93
CA ARG A 134 -3.35 12.91 -11.48
C ARG A 134 -2.16 12.05 -11.08
N GLN A 135 -1.44 12.46 -10.07
CA GLN A 135 -0.30 11.74 -9.54
C GLN A 135 -0.51 11.52 -8.04
N THR A 136 -0.54 10.27 -7.60
CA THR A 136 -0.91 9.92 -6.23
C THR A 136 0.03 8.89 -5.64
N ILE A 137 0.48 9.11 -4.42
CA ILE A 137 1.25 8.15 -3.61
C ILE A 137 0.45 7.86 -2.35
N ILE A 138 0.10 6.58 -2.12
CA ILE A 138 -0.66 6.15 -0.95
C ILE A 138 0.19 5.18 -0.14
N PHE A 139 0.39 5.50 1.14
CA PHE A 139 1.02 4.61 2.09
C PHE A 139 -0.04 3.93 2.95
N THR A 140 -0.07 2.59 2.93
CA THR A 140 -0.96 1.81 3.77
C THR A 140 -0.45 1.78 5.20
N GLY A 141 -1.17 2.45 6.07
CA GLY A 141 -1.01 2.43 7.50
C GLY A 141 -1.77 1.28 8.17
N ALA A 142 -1.88 1.38 9.47
CA ALA A 142 -2.60 0.44 10.34
C ALA A 142 -2.94 1.17 11.65
N THR A 143 -3.72 0.54 12.55
CA THR A 143 -3.84 0.95 13.97
C THR A 143 -2.48 1.31 14.57
N ALA A 144 -1.46 0.51 14.22
CA ALA A 144 -0.07 0.71 14.64
C ALA A 144 0.59 2.00 14.13
N SER A 145 -0.05 2.75 13.23
CA SER A 145 0.42 4.08 12.79
C SER A 145 0.09 5.19 13.78
N VAL A 146 -0.85 4.97 14.70
CA VAL A 146 -1.40 5.99 15.61
C VAL A 146 -1.32 5.59 17.08
N ARG A 147 -1.18 4.28 17.37
CA ARG A 147 -1.02 3.81 18.74
C ARG A 147 -0.12 2.58 18.81
N GLY A 148 0.66 2.47 19.89
CA GLY A 148 1.36 1.24 20.26
C GLY A 148 0.43 0.24 20.94
N ALA A 149 0.80 -1.04 20.89
CA ALA A 149 0.13 -2.10 21.63
C ALA A 149 1.17 -3.07 22.20
N SER A 150 0.79 -3.75 23.29
CA SER A 150 1.63 -4.80 23.87
C SER A 150 1.95 -5.87 22.83
N GLY A 151 3.21 -6.25 22.71
CA GLY A 151 3.69 -7.22 21.73
C GLY A 151 3.91 -6.68 20.31
N PHE A 152 3.70 -5.38 20.04
CA PHE A 152 3.80 -4.82 18.69
C PHE A 152 4.78 -3.63 18.57
N ALA A 153 5.77 -3.54 19.45
CA ALA A 153 6.69 -2.41 19.52
C ALA A 153 7.40 -2.15 18.16
N ALA A 154 7.92 -3.18 17.51
CA ALA A 154 8.61 -3.05 16.23
C ALA A 154 7.66 -2.59 15.11
N PHE A 155 6.47 -3.19 15.04
CA PHE A 155 5.48 -2.85 14.02
C PHE A 155 4.91 -1.43 14.22
N ALA A 156 4.59 -1.05 15.46
CA ALA A 156 4.12 0.30 15.78
C ALA A 156 5.19 1.35 15.48
N GLY A 157 6.45 1.12 15.87
CA GLY A 157 7.57 2.00 15.53
C GLY A 157 7.73 2.21 14.01
N ALA A 158 7.65 1.12 13.25
CA ALA A 158 7.77 1.18 11.78
C ALA A 158 6.59 1.92 11.12
N LYS A 159 5.35 1.68 11.58
CA LYS A 159 4.15 2.32 11.01
C LYS A 159 4.00 3.79 11.42
N HIS A 160 4.41 4.19 12.61
CA HIS A 160 4.53 5.61 12.97
C HIS A 160 5.58 6.32 12.11
N ALA A 161 6.73 5.68 11.88
CA ALA A 161 7.77 6.22 10.99
C ALA A 161 7.27 6.36 9.55
N LEU A 162 6.53 5.38 9.02
CA LEU A 162 5.91 5.46 7.69
C LEU A 162 4.89 6.62 7.61
N ARG A 163 4.09 6.83 8.65
CA ARG A 163 3.16 7.97 8.74
C ARG A 163 3.90 9.30 8.70
N ALA A 164 4.98 9.44 9.46
CA ALA A 164 5.81 10.63 9.46
C ALA A 164 6.47 10.89 8.10
N LEU A 165 6.93 9.84 7.41
CA LEU A 165 7.42 9.92 6.04
C LEU A 165 6.34 10.45 5.08
N ALA A 166 5.13 9.89 5.14
CA ALA A 166 4.01 10.35 4.31
C ALA A 166 3.69 11.83 4.54
N GLN A 167 3.72 12.30 5.81
CA GLN A 167 3.51 13.70 6.16
C GLN A 167 4.58 14.63 5.57
N SER A 168 5.84 14.22 5.62
CA SER A 168 6.95 15.00 5.05
C SER A 168 6.84 15.06 3.53
N MET A 169 6.60 13.92 2.89
CA MET A 169 6.42 13.85 1.44
C MET A 169 5.20 14.65 0.96
N ALA A 170 4.09 14.64 1.69
CA ALA A 170 2.91 15.43 1.34
C ALA A 170 3.20 16.94 1.32
N ARG A 171 3.96 17.44 2.29
CA ARG A 171 4.34 18.85 2.36
C ARG A 171 5.31 19.27 1.26
N GLU A 172 6.23 18.41 0.92
CA GLU A 172 7.24 18.67 -0.11
C GLU A 172 6.69 18.53 -1.53
N LEU A 173 5.87 17.51 -1.77
CA LEU A 173 5.41 17.12 -3.11
C LEU A 173 4.03 17.71 -3.47
N GLY A 174 3.21 18.05 -2.48
CA GLY A 174 1.90 18.67 -2.70
C GLY A 174 1.97 19.94 -3.56
N PRO A 175 2.85 20.92 -3.25
CA PRO A 175 3.03 22.10 -4.10
C PRO A 175 3.49 21.79 -5.53
N ARG A 176 4.01 20.57 -5.76
CA ARG A 176 4.43 20.07 -7.08
C ARG A 176 3.34 19.27 -7.79
N GLY A 177 2.10 19.26 -7.26
CA GLY A 177 0.95 18.61 -7.86
C GLY A 177 0.88 17.09 -7.65
N ILE A 178 1.60 16.55 -6.67
CA ILE A 178 1.57 15.12 -6.31
C ILE A 178 0.79 14.95 -5.00
N HIS A 179 -0.31 14.20 -5.06
CA HIS A 179 -1.11 13.87 -3.90
C HIS A 179 -0.46 12.76 -3.09
N VAL A 180 -0.06 13.02 -1.85
CA VAL A 180 0.49 12.00 -0.94
C VAL A 180 -0.48 11.78 0.21
N ALA A 181 -0.99 10.55 0.32
CA ALA A 181 -1.94 10.15 1.35
C ALA A 181 -1.40 9.00 2.21
N HIS A 182 -1.84 8.95 3.45
CA HIS A 182 -1.64 7.87 4.40
C HIS A 182 -3.01 7.31 4.80
N SER A 183 -3.24 6.01 4.55
CA SER A 183 -4.51 5.36 4.89
C SER A 183 -4.33 4.45 6.09
N ILE A 184 -4.97 4.78 7.21
CA ILE A 184 -4.99 3.97 8.43
C ILE A 184 -6.04 2.88 8.24
N ILE A 185 -5.61 1.62 8.19
CA ILE A 185 -6.50 0.47 8.19
C ILE A 185 -6.62 -0.02 9.63
N ASP A 186 -7.66 0.44 10.32
CA ASP A 186 -7.85 0.18 11.75
C ASP A 186 -8.87 -0.92 11.98
N GLY A 187 -8.41 -2.15 12.04
CA GLY A 187 -9.21 -3.33 12.29
C GLY A 187 -8.71 -4.58 11.56
N ALA A 188 -9.37 -5.70 11.83
CA ALA A 188 -9.10 -6.93 11.11
C ALA A 188 -9.60 -6.82 9.66
N ILE A 189 -8.84 -7.37 8.73
CA ILE A 189 -9.19 -7.41 7.30
C ILE A 189 -9.63 -8.82 6.95
N ASP A 190 -10.67 -8.97 6.14
CA ASP A 190 -11.11 -10.27 5.61
C ASP A 190 -9.98 -10.92 4.80
N THR A 191 -9.29 -11.84 5.43
CA THR A 191 -8.16 -12.59 4.87
C THR A 191 -8.18 -14.02 5.35
N ALA A 192 -7.56 -14.94 4.59
CA ALA A 192 -7.35 -16.30 5.04
C ALA A 192 -6.59 -16.34 6.37
N PHE A 193 -5.60 -15.44 6.57
CA PHE A 193 -4.86 -15.35 7.82
C PHE A 193 -5.76 -15.06 9.03
N ILE A 194 -6.69 -14.11 8.91
CA ILE A 194 -7.64 -13.79 10.01
C ILE A 194 -8.60 -14.94 10.22
N ARG A 195 -9.12 -15.55 9.14
CA ARG A 195 -10.00 -16.72 9.24
C ARG A 195 -9.34 -17.88 10.00
N ASP A 196 -8.10 -18.18 9.67
CA ASP A 196 -7.41 -19.39 10.15
C ASP A 196 -6.79 -19.19 11.55
N ASN A 197 -6.44 -17.95 11.93
CA ASN A 197 -5.76 -17.67 13.20
C ASN A 197 -6.62 -16.91 14.22
N PHE A 198 -7.73 -16.27 13.81
CA PHE A 198 -8.62 -15.47 14.66
C PHE A 198 -10.09 -15.73 14.31
N PRO A 199 -10.58 -17.00 14.42
CA PRO A 199 -11.92 -17.39 13.96
C PRO A 199 -13.06 -16.60 14.63
N GLU A 200 -12.91 -16.23 15.90
CA GLU A 200 -13.90 -15.38 16.61
C GLU A 200 -14.01 -13.98 15.98
N ARG A 201 -12.89 -13.38 15.61
CA ARG A 201 -12.90 -12.11 14.87
C ARG A 201 -13.45 -12.29 13.46
N TYR A 202 -13.09 -13.38 12.80
CA TYR A 202 -13.58 -13.65 11.44
C TYR A 202 -15.11 -13.84 11.41
N ALA A 203 -15.70 -14.42 12.45
CA ALA A 203 -17.16 -14.58 12.60
C ALA A 203 -17.93 -13.24 12.59
N LEU A 204 -17.25 -12.11 12.84
CA LEU A 204 -17.86 -10.78 12.73
C LEU A 204 -18.03 -10.29 11.30
N LYS A 205 -17.52 -11.03 10.30
CA LYS A 205 -17.59 -10.64 8.88
C LYS A 205 -19.03 -10.40 8.42
N ASP A 206 -19.94 -11.31 8.75
CA ASP A 206 -21.33 -11.23 8.32
C ASP A 206 -22.13 -10.10 9.02
N GLN A 207 -21.49 -9.42 9.97
CA GLN A 207 -22.02 -8.27 10.71
C GLN A 207 -21.23 -6.98 10.40
N ASP A 208 -20.46 -6.94 9.30
CA ASP A 208 -19.57 -5.83 8.94
C ASP A 208 -18.55 -5.46 10.02
N GLY A 209 -18.20 -6.42 10.89
CA GLY A 209 -17.26 -6.23 12.00
C GLY A 209 -15.79 -6.38 11.63
N ILE A 210 -15.47 -6.71 10.36
CA ILE A 210 -14.12 -6.70 9.79
C ILE A 210 -14.12 -6.00 8.44
N LEU A 211 -12.96 -5.47 8.04
CA LEU A 211 -12.81 -4.71 6.80
C LEU A 211 -12.83 -5.62 5.57
N ASN A 212 -13.67 -5.27 4.59
CA ASN A 212 -13.64 -5.89 3.27
C ASN A 212 -12.51 -5.25 2.43
N PRO A 213 -11.58 -6.04 1.85
CA PRO A 213 -10.52 -5.54 0.98
C PRO A 213 -10.99 -4.71 -0.21
N ASP A 214 -12.14 -5.05 -0.81
CA ASP A 214 -12.67 -4.31 -1.95
C ASP A 214 -13.19 -2.92 -1.53
N HIS A 215 -13.79 -2.77 -0.34
CA HIS A 215 -14.18 -1.46 0.19
C HIS A 215 -12.97 -0.59 0.54
N ILE A 216 -11.87 -1.20 1.02
CA ILE A 216 -10.59 -0.49 1.18
C ILE A 216 -10.10 0.00 -0.19
N ALA A 217 -10.15 -0.83 -1.21
CA ALA A 217 -9.71 -0.46 -2.56
C ALA A 217 -10.55 0.67 -3.18
N ASP A 218 -11.86 0.71 -2.91
CA ASP A 218 -12.75 1.80 -3.32
C ASP A 218 -12.35 3.13 -2.67
N ALA A 219 -11.96 3.11 -1.38
CA ALA A 219 -11.46 4.28 -0.69
C ALA A 219 -10.12 4.78 -1.28
N TYR A 220 -9.23 3.88 -1.73
CA TYR A 220 -7.98 4.24 -2.42
C TYR A 220 -8.24 4.86 -3.79
N TRP A 221 -9.22 4.34 -4.52
CA TRP A 221 -9.67 4.94 -5.76
C TRP A 221 -10.24 6.35 -5.52
N MET A 222 -11.09 6.51 -4.51
CA MET A 222 -11.65 7.81 -4.11
C MET A 222 -10.53 8.83 -3.80
N LEU A 223 -9.49 8.45 -3.05
CA LEU A 223 -8.34 9.32 -2.79
C LEU A 223 -7.68 9.78 -4.10
N HIS A 224 -7.46 8.87 -5.04
CA HIS A 224 -6.85 9.19 -6.33
C HIS A 224 -7.72 10.14 -7.18
N GLN A 225 -9.05 10.06 -7.06
CA GLN A 225 -9.98 10.87 -7.85
C GLN A 225 -10.20 12.29 -7.29
N GLN A 226 -9.72 12.60 -6.11
CA GLN A 226 -9.95 13.91 -5.49
C GLN A 226 -9.38 15.06 -6.33
N PRO A 227 -10.11 16.18 -6.40
CA PRO A 227 -9.61 17.40 -7.03
C PRO A 227 -8.46 18.02 -6.23
N ARG A 228 -7.61 18.80 -6.92
CA ARG A 228 -6.39 19.34 -6.32
C ARG A 228 -6.62 20.34 -5.16
N ASP A 229 -7.79 20.94 -5.09
CA ASP A 229 -8.19 21.88 -4.04
C ASP A 229 -8.79 21.23 -2.79
N ALA A 230 -8.96 19.86 -2.81
CA ALA A 230 -9.57 19.14 -1.72
C ALA A 230 -8.94 17.73 -1.52
N TRP A 231 -7.63 17.69 -1.30
CA TRP A 231 -6.92 16.43 -1.06
C TRP A 231 -6.99 15.99 0.41
N THR A 232 -7.34 14.74 0.63
CA THR A 232 -7.23 14.06 1.93
C THR A 232 -5.80 13.58 2.13
N HIS A 233 -5.12 14.09 3.15
CA HIS A 233 -3.79 13.59 3.49
C HIS A 233 -3.85 12.29 4.32
N GLU A 234 -4.76 12.22 5.31
CA GLU A 234 -4.90 11.05 6.15
C GLU A 234 -6.35 10.56 6.15
N LEU A 235 -6.53 9.26 5.87
CA LEU A 235 -7.82 8.59 5.85
C LEU A 235 -7.81 7.46 6.86
N ASP A 236 -8.80 7.39 7.73
CA ASP A 236 -9.01 6.33 8.72
C ASP A 236 -10.18 5.46 8.28
N LEU A 237 -9.90 4.18 8.03
CA LEU A 237 -10.89 3.16 7.67
C LEU A 237 -10.97 2.12 8.77
N ARG A 238 -12.17 1.92 9.32
CA ARG A 238 -12.41 0.93 10.37
C ARG A 238 -13.81 0.34 10.26
N PRO A 239 -14.02 -0.91 10.73
CA PRO A 239 -15.36 -1.41 10.96
C PRO A 239 -16.09 -0.56 12.01
N TYR A 240 -17.40 -0.40 11.89
CA TYR A 240 -18.16 0.38 12.88
C TYR A 240 -18.11 -0.19 14.31
N MET A 241 -17.77 -1.47 14.43
CA MET A 241 -17.63 -2.16 15.72
C MET A 241 -16.23 -2.01 16.35
N GLU A 242 -15.24 -1.47 15.62
CA GLU A 242 -13.87 -1.32 16.13
C GLU A 242 -13.83 -0.21 17.18
N LYS A 243 -13.21 -0.49 18.33
CA LYS A 243 -13.10 0.45 19.44
C LYS A 243 -11.92 1.39 19.25
N PHE A 244 -12.14 2.66 19.58
CA PHE A 244 -11.10 3.67 19.65
C PHE A 244 -10.13 3.44 20.81
#